data_4ded47612ab80204d0cbcb4fc1ee1a8b
#
_entry.id   4ded47612ab80204d0cbcb4fc1ee1a8b
#
_cell.length_a   1.000
_cell.length_b   1.000
_cell.length_c   1.000
_cell.angle_alpha   90.00
_cell.angle_beta   90.00
_cell.angle_gamma   90.00
#
_symmetry.space_group_name_H-M   'P 1'
#
loop_
_entity.id
_entity.type
_entity.pdbx_description
1 polymer ?
#
loop_
_entity_poly.entity_id
_entity_poly.type
_entity_poly.pdbx_seq_one_letter_code
_entity_poly.pdbx_strand_id
1 'polypeptide(L)'
;MFKRIPALLLTGVMTFSLAVPAFAATAGDAADIQMPAVEVRVLSAALTNEETETQAASSNFYLNGEPVSQTGMYFVNGILYCSVRAFLEAALPSATVTGTNGQIQVEGSTQAGEALQVTATVGDCYLTANGRCLYVKGNVQNVNGVTMAPASVLASIFGGSVAWNNETGVANVTLGDRLLTSGESFYDAQSLDLLSRIINAEAGNQPMSGKIAVGNVIMNRVNSSRFPNTIYEVVYAKNQFSVVNSGAINRTPNASSVAAAKLTLEGVSILPTALYFNQAGLNCWAARNRDYVATIGGHSFYA
;
A
#
# COMPACT_ATOMS: atom_id res chain seq x y z
N MET A 1 32.21 -24.25 38.05
CA MET A 1 31.33 -23.39 38.82
C MET A 1 30.95 -22.21 37.96
N PHE A 2 29.92 -22.38 37.14
CA PHE A 2 29.44 -21.34 36.20
C PHE A 2 28.14 -20.75 36.71
N LYS A 3 28.14 -19.44 37.01
CA LYS A 3 26.97 -18.69 37.45
C LYS A 3 26.13 -18.33 36.21
N ARG A 4 24.86 -18.77 36.21
CA ARG A 4 23.84 -18.34 35.24
C ARG A 4 23.30 -16.98 35.66
N ILE A 5 23.24 -16.03 34.72
CA ILE A 5 22.60 -14.73 34.86
C ILE A 5 21.22 -14.86 34.19
N PRO A 6 20.11 -14.48 34.84
CA PRO A 6 18.80 -14.50 34.21
C PRO A 6 18.61 -13.27 33.29
N ALA A 7 18.12 -13.50 32.09
CA ALA A 7 17.71 -12.46 31.17
C ALA A 7 16.38 -11.85 31.64
N LEU A 8 16.37 -10.55 31.88
CA LEU A 8 15.19 -9.76 32.22
C LEU A 8 14.50 -9.33 30.92
N LEU A 9 13.35 -9.88 30.65
CA LEU A 9 12.47 -9.44 29.56
C LEU A 9 11.80 -8.13 29.98
N LEU A 10 12.19 -7.04 29.34
CA LEU A 10 11.53 -5.74 29.49
C LEU A 10 10.52 -5.56 28.33
N THR A 11 9.24 -5.84 28.61
CA THR A 11 8.12 -5.52 27.73
C THR A 11 7.78 -4.04 27.89
N GLY A 12 8.30 -3.21 27.02
CA GLY A 12 7.93 -1.80 26.91
C GLY A 12 6.84 -1.59 25.86
N VAL A 13 5.59 -1.46 26.29
CA VAL A 13 4.51 -0.94 25.44
C VAL A 13 4.65 0.58 25.43
N MET A 14 5.19 1.14 24.35
CA MET A 14 5.13 2.59 24.10
C MET A 14 3.89 2.93 23.29
N THR A 15 2.87 3.44 23.96
CA THR A 15 1.74 4.13 23.30
C THR A 15 2.14 5.58 23.04
N PHE A 16 2.44 5.92 21.80
CA PHE A 16 2.56 7.31 21.38
C PHE A 16 1.20 7.81 20.93
N SER A 17 0.59 8.66 21.75
CA SER A 17 -0.58 9.46 21.37
C SER A 17 -0.07 10.76 20.74
N LEU A 18 -0.21 10.90 19.42
CA LEU A 18 0.03 12.15 18.72
C LEU A 18 -1.29 12.93 18.63
N ALA A 19 -1.37 14.01 19.39
CA ALA A 19 -2.44 14.99 19.27
C ALA A 19 -2.31 15.75 17.94
N VAL A 20 -3.34 15.66 17.09
CA VAL A 20 -3.46 16.45 15.85
C VAL A 20 -4.02 17.83 16.23
N PRO A 21 -3.38 18.96 15.87
CA PRO A 21 -3.96 20.27 16.09
C PRO A 21 -5.16 20.50 15.16
N ALA A 22 -6.29 20.89 15.74
CA ALA A 22 -7.45 21.33 15.00
C ALA A 22 -7.15 22.68 14.29
N PHE A 23 -7.25 22.71 12.97
CA PHE A 23 -7.26 23.97 12.22
C PHE A 23 -8.68 24.49 12.11
N ALA A 24 -8.88 25.72 12.57
CA ALA A 24 -10.12 26.46 12.39
C ALA A 24 -10.20 26.96 10.94
N ALA A 25 -11.22 26.56 10.21
CA ALA A 25 -11.50 27.04 8.87
C ALA A 25 -12.23 28.37 8.91
N THR A 26 -11.72 29.37 8.18
CA THR A 26 -12.48 30.59 7.80
C THR A 26 -13.11 30.36 6.43
N ALA A 27 -14.40 30.75 6.32
CA ALA A 27 -15.27 30.48 5.20
C ALA A 27 -14.80 31.13 3.87
N GLY A 28 -14.81 30.34 2.79
CA GLY A 28 -14.71 30.78 1.41
C GLY A 28 -14.96 29.56 0.52
N ASP A 29 -16.04 29.61 -0.27
CA ASP A 29 -16.59 28.53 -1.09
C ASP A 29 -15.56 27.81 -1.96
N ALA A 30 -15.10 26.65 -1.51
CA ALA A 30 -14.57 25.56 -2.30
C ALA A 30 -14.98 24.27 -1.59
N ALA A 31 -15.57 23.33 -2.31
CA ALA A 31 -16.05 22.08 -1.76
C ALA A 31 -14.92 21.36 -1.01
N ASP A 32 -15.04 21.34 0.31
CA ASP A 32 -14.10 20.71 1.24
C ASP A 32 -14.29 19.18 1.14
N ILE A 33 -13.53 18.54 0.27
CA ILE A 33 -13.47 17.08 0.22
C ILE A 33 -12.58 16.67 1.38
N GLN A 34 -13.22 16.43 2.51
CA GLN A 34 -12.60 15.87 3.71
C GLN A 34 -12.18 14.43 3.40
N MET A 35 -10.91 14.24 3.03
CA MET A 35 -10.33 12.90 2.89
C MET A 35 -10.46 12.17 4.23
N PRO A 36 -10.99 10.94 4.26
CA PRO A 36 -11.01 10.15 5.48
C PRO A 36 -9.58 10.00 5.99
N ALA A 37 -9.38 10.14 7.30
CA ALA A 37 -8.09 9.97 7.94
C ALA A 37 -7.60 8.54 7.67
N VAL A 38 -6.74 8.40 6.67
CA VAL A 38 -6.04 7.15 6.39
C VAL A 38 -4.96 7.04 7.45
N GLU A 39 -5.04 6.02 8.27
CA GLU A 39 -4.01 5.71 9.25
C GLU A 39 -2.68 5.49 8.48
N VAL A 40 -1.77 6.47 8.57
CA VAL A 40 -0.47 6.43 7.90
C VAL A 40 0.35 5.31 8.54
N ARG A 41 0.36 4.15 7.91
CA ARG A 41 1.27 3.07 8.29
C ARG A 41 2.63 3.35 7.69
N VAL A 42 3.54 3.85 8.51
CA VAL A 42 4.95 4.02 8.15
C VAL A 42 5.56 2.64 7.90
N LEU A 43 5.77 2.30 6.64
CA LEU A 43 6.47 1.08 6.22
C LEU A 43 7.94 1.42 5.95
N SER A 44 8.72 1.62 7.02
CA SER A 44 10.18 1.67 6.91
C SER A 44 10.75 0.25 6.89
N ALA A 45 10.67 -0.42 5.75
CA ALA A 45 11.53 -1.56 5.47
C ALA A 45 11.93 -1.44 4.00
N ALA A 46 13.21 -1.32 3.75
CA ALA A 46 13.78 -1.34 2.42
C ALA A 46 13.23 -2.57 1.67
N LEU A 47 12.83 -2.36 0.42
CA LEU A 47 12.62 -3.44 -0.53
C LEU A 47 14.02 -3.97 -0.94
N THR A 48 14.74 -4.53 0.03
CA THR A 48 15.92 -5.35 -0.23
C THR A 48 15.43 -6.74 -0.60
N ASN A 49 16.18 -7.44 -1.45
CA ASN A 49 15.99 -8.86 -1.74
C ASN A 49 16.32 -9.68 -0.47
N GLU A 50 15.49 -9.56 0.57
CA GLU A 50 15.54 -10.46 1.70
C GLU A 50 14.93 -11.80 1.25
N GLU A 51 15.62 -12.89 1.53
CA GLU A 51 15.08 -14.22 1.33
C GLU A 51 13.72 -14.30 2.05
N THR A 52 12.68 -14.60 1.28
CA THR A 52 11.31 -14.65 1.81
C THR A 52 11.18 -15.86 2.71
N GLU A 53 11.25 -15.65 4.02
CA GLU A 53 11.03 -16.71 4.99
C GLU A 53 9.55 -17.07 5.01
N THR A 54 9.24 -18.31 4.60
CA THR A 54 7.87 -18.84 4.56
C THR A 54 7.74 -19.97 5.57
N GLN A 55 6.89 -19.79 6.57
CA GLN A 55 6.62 -20.78 7.59
C GLN A 55 5.14 -21.18 7.57
N ALA A 56 4.84 -22.50 7.54
CA ALA A 56 3.48 -22.99 7.63
C ALA A 56 2.87 -22.61 8.99
N ALA A 57 1.67 -22.05 8.97
CA ALA A 57 0.85 -21.84 10.14
C ALA A 57 -0.11 -23.03 10.34
N SER A 58 -0.61 -23.24 11.54
CA SER A 58 -1.64 -24.28 11.77
C SER A 58 -2.91 -23.95 10.97
N SER A 59 -3.68 -25.00 10.64
CA SER A 59 -4.73 -24.96 9.62
C SER A 59 -6.09 -24.37 10.07
N ASN A 60 -6.15 -23.71 11.22
CA ASN A 60 -7.42 -23.23 11.77
C ASN A 60 -7.68 -21.78 11.41
N PHE A 61 -8.44 -21.58 10.35
CA PHE A 61 -8.87 -20.27 9.87
C PHE A 61 -10.39 -20.17 9.98
N TYR A 62 -10.87 -19.13 10.64
CA TYR A 62 -12.29 -18.85 10.81
C TYR A 62 -12.66 -17.50 10.20
N LEU A 63 -13.78 -17.49 9.47
CA LEU A 63 -14.38 -16.27 8.93
C LEU A 63 -15.75 -16.07 9.59
N ASN A 64 -15.92 -15.01 10.35
CA ASN A 64 -17.14 -14.73 11.14
C ASN A 64 -17.57 -15.91 12.04
N GLY A 65 -16.60 -16.64 12.58
CA GLY A 65 -16.83 -17.82 13.44
C GLY A 65 -17.00 -19.13 12.71
N GLU A 66 -17.14 -19.14 11.38
CA GLU A 66 -17.25 -20.36 10.58
C GLU A 66 -15.87 -20.81 10.08
N PRO A 67 -15.55 -22.11 10.14
CA PRO A 67 -14.29 -22.63 9.69
C PRO A 67 -14.19 -22.54 8.16
N VAL A 68 -13.07 -22.00 7.65
CA VAL A 68 -12.77 -21.98 6.22
C VAL A 68 -11.86 -23.16 5.90
N SER A 69 -12.41 -24.17 5.22
CA SER A 69 -11.68 -25.36 4.80
C SER A 69 -10.77 -25.08 3.61
N GLN A 70 -9.64 -25.82 3.54
CA GLN A 70 -8.66 -25.78 2.43
C GLN A 70 -7.78 -24.51 2.34
N THR A 71 -7.70 -23.71 3.37
CA THR A 71 -6.75 -22.62 3.42
C THR A 71 -5.46 -23.08 4.08
N GLY A 72 -4.44 -23.41 3.29
CA GLY A 72 -3.09 -23.28 3.82
C GLY A 72 -2.91 -21.85 4.31
N MET A 73 -2.48 -21.66 5.56
CA MET A 73 -2.03 -20.38 6.05
C MET A 73 -0.52 -20.42 6.20
N TYR A 74 0.12 -19.32 5.89
CA TYR A 74 1.57 -19.20 5.97
C TYR A 74 1.93 -17.85 6.56
N PHE A 75 2.99 -17.82 7.36
CA PHE A 75 3.66 -16.58 7.69
C PHE A 75 4.71 -16.31 6.63
N VAL A 76 4.66 -15.12 6.05
CA VAL A 76 5.67 -14.60 5.14
C VAL A 76 6.24 -13.35 5.78
N ASN A 77 7.49 -13.39 6.23
CA ASN A 77 8.13 -12.30 6.97
C ASN A 77 7.28 -11.78 8.14
N GLY A 78 6.69 -12.70 8.93
CA GLY A 78 5.84 -12.39 10.08
C GLY A 78 4.42 -11.88 9.75
N ILE A 79 4.02 -11.88 8.48
CA ILE A 79 2.68 -11.49 8.03
C ILE A 79 1.88 -12.76 7.70
N LEU A 80 0.68 -12.88 8.23
CA LEU A 80 -0.19 -14.01 7.97
C LEU A 80 -0.81 -13.91 6.58
N TYR A 81 -0.50 -14.87 5.72
CA TYR A 81 -1.05 -15.04 4.37
C TYR A 81 -2.05 -16.17 4.34
N CYS A 82 -3.10 -16.03 3.52
CA CYS A 82 -4.07 -17.08 3.23
C CYS A 82 -4.42 -17.11 1.74
N SER A 83 -5.07 -18.19 1.30
CA SER A 83 -5.53 -18.34 -0.07
C SER A 83 -6.53 -17.24 -0.44
N VAL A 84 -6.22 -16.48 -1.49
CA VAL A 84 -7.13 -15.45 -2.04
C VAL A 84 -8.45 -16.07 -2.47
N ARG A 85 -8.40 -17.23 -3.17
CA ARG A 85 -9.59 -17.97 -3.60
C ARG A 85 -10.45 -18.36 -2.40
N ALA A 86 -9.90 -19.14 -1.48
CA ALA A 86 -10.68 -19.70 -0.38
C ALA A 86 -11.26 -18.63 0.54
N PHE A 87 -10.52 -17.53 0.77
CA PHE A 87 -11.01 -16.39 1.53
C PHE A 87 -12.23 -15.75 0.85
N LEU A 88 -12.11 -15.45 -0.45
CA LEU A 88 -13.16 -14.72 -1.17
C LEU A 88 -14.38 -15.60 -1.46
N GLU A 89 -14.20 -16.90 -1.72
CA GLU A 89 -15.30 -17.86 -1.82
C GLU A 89 -16.06 -18.02 -0.49
N ALA A 90 -15.35 -18.01 0.64
CA ALA A 90 -15.99 -18.04 1.96
C ALA A 90 -16.71 -16.72 2.30
N ALA A 91 -16.14 -15.57 1.90
CA ALA A 91 -16.74 -14.26 2.12
C ALA A 91 -17.94 -14.00 1.18
N LEU A 92 -17.89 -14.56 -0.04
CA LEU A 92 -18.87 -14.39 -1.11
C LEU A 92 -19.18 -15.76 -1.74
N PRO A 93 -20.10 -16.55 -1.17
CA PRO A 93 -20.37 -17.92 -1.64
C PRO A 93 -20.84 -18.03 -3.10
N SER A 94 -21.37 -16.94 -3.67
CA SER A 94 -21.79 -16.87 -5.09
C SER A 94 -20.72 -16.32 -6.02
N ALA A 95 -19.49 -16.06 -5.54
CA ALA A 95 -18.44 -15.49 -6.35
C ALA A 95 -17.94 -16.45 -7.44
N THR A 96 -17.70 -15.90 -8.62
CA THR A 96 -16.99 -16.58 -9.71
C THR A 96 -15.49 -16.31 -9.56
N VAL A 97 -14.71 -17.38 -9.46
CA VAL A 97 -13.26 -17.29 -9.35
C VAL A 97 -12.60 -17.90 -10.57
N THR A 98 -11.88 -17.07 -11.32
CA THR A 98 -11.07 -17.46 -12.47
C THR A 98 -9.59 -17.25 -12.18
N GLY A 99 -8.72 -18.03 -12.80
CA GLY A 99 -7.27 -17.85 -12.60
C GLY A 99 -6.49 -18.41 -13.77
N THR A 100 -5.56 -17.59 -14.28
CA THR A 100 -4.64 -17.97 -15.37
C THR A 100 -3.31 -17.24 -15.18
N ASN A 101 -2.20 -17.90 -15.54
CA ASN A 101 -0.87 -17.26 -15.59
C ASN A 101 -0.43 -16.52 -14.31
N GLY A 102 -0.70 -17.10 -13.14
CA GLY A 102 -0.33 -16.48 -11.86
C GLY A 102 -1.24 -15.31 -11.42
N GLN A 103 -2.32 -15.03 -12.17
CA GLN A 103 -3.33 -14.05 -11.80
C GLN A 103 -4.60 -14.76 -11.36
N ILE A 104 -5.25 -14.27 -10.32
CA ILE A 104 -6.58 -14.66 -9.89
C ILE A 104 -7.52 -13.47 -9.99
N GLN A 105 -8.71 -13.71 -10.54
CA GLN A 105 -9.80 -12.73 -10.62
C GLN A 105 -11.02 -13.30 -9.93
N VAL A 106 -11.65 -12.48 -9.10
CA VAL A 106 -12.87 -12.84 -8.37
C VAL A 106 -13.92 -11.79 -8.63
N GLU A 107 -15.10 -12.23 -9.04
CA GLU A 107 -16.27 -11.39 -9.25
C GLU A 107 -17.44 -11.95 -8.46
N GLY A 108 -18.09 -11.09 -7.70
CA GLY A 108 -19.23 -11.51 -6.87
C GLY A 108 -20.01 -10.33 -6.32
N SER A 109 -20.98 -10.62 -5.49
CA SER A 109 -21.75 -9.60 -4.79
C SER A 109 -21.98 -10.01 -3.34
N THR A 110 -22.01 -9.02 -2.46
CA THR A 110 -22.43 -9.23 -1.06
C THR A 110 -23.91 -9.59 -0.99
N GLN A 111 -24.36 -10.05 0.18
CA GLN A 111 -25.79 -10.27 0.43
C GLN A 111 -26.63 -8.99 0.27
N ALA A 112 -26.03 -7.82 0.49
CA ALA A 112 -26.66 -6.51 0.25
C ALA A 112 -26.69 -6.13 -1.24
N GLY A 113 -26.14 -6.94 -2.15
CA GLY A 113 -26.11 -6.69 -3.58
C GLY A 113 -24.95 -5.78 -4.03
N GLU A 114 -24.01 -5.44 -3.16
CA GLU A 114 -22.82 -4.65 -3.53
C GLU A 114 -21.86 -5.52 -4.35
N ALA A 115 -21.53 -5.08 -5.57
CA ALA A 115 -20.61 -5.78 -6.44
C ALA A 115 -19.17 -5.69 -5.94
N LEU A 116 -18.43 -6.79 -6.05
CA LEU A 116 -16.99 -6.86 -5.78
C LEU A 116 -16.26 -7.49 -6.94
N GLN A 117 -15.19 -6.82 -7.35
CA GLN A 117 -14.21 -7.28 -8.32
C GLN A 117 -12.82 -7.23 -7.70
N VAL A 118 -12.14 -8.37 -7.58
CA VAL A 118 -10.78 -8.45 -7.03
C VAL A 118 -9.86 -9.07 -8.07
N THR A 119 -8.68 -8.50 -8.23
CA THR A 119 -7.60 -9.10 -9.02
C THR A 119 -6.32 -9.14 -8.20
N ALA A 120 -5.67 -10.30 -8.13
CA ALA A 120 -4.37 -10.47 -7.50
C ALA A 120 -3.42 -11.20 -8.45
N THR A 121 -2.24 -10.63 -8.68
CA THR A 121 -1.21 -11.20 -9.55
C THR A 121 0.01 -11.56 -8.73
N VAL A 122 0.47 -12.78 -8.84
CA VAL A 122 1.66 -13.27 -8.14
C VAL A 122 2.88 -12.40 -8.50
N GLY A 123 3.61 -11.96 -7.48
CA GLY A 123 4.76 -11.07 -7.61
C GLY A 123 4.43 -9.58 -7.49
N ASP A 124 3.17 -9.17 -7.69
CA ASP A 124 2.79 -7.76 -7.50
C ASP A 124 2.75 -7.38 -6.03
N CYS A 125 3.19 -6.16 -5.71
CA CYS A 125 3.11 -5.60 -4.36
C CYS A 125 1.73 -4.99 -4.04
N TYR A 126 0.70 -5.33 -4.78
CA TYR A 126 -0.67 -4.90 -4.57
C TYR A 126 -1.66 -5.91 -5.14
N LEU A 127 -2.87 -5.84 -4.67
CA LEU A 127 -4.04 -6.40 -5.35
C LEU A 127 -5.03 -5.26 -5.65
N THR A 128 -5.94 -5.48 -6.61
CA THR A 128 -7.00 -4.52 -6.88
C THR A 128 -8.32 -5.01 -6.32
N ALA A 129 -9.11 -4.10 -5.73
CA ALA A 129 -10.48 -4.36 -5.30
C ALA A 129 -11.36 -3.15 -5.67
N ASN A 130 -12.38 -3.37 -6.48
CA ASN A 130 -13.27 -2.33 -7.00
C ASN A 130 -12.52 -1.09 -7.51
N GLY A 131 -11.41 -1.31 -8.25
CA GLY A 131 -10.59 -0.25 -8.83
C GLY A 131 -9.60 0.43 -7.88
N ARG A 132 -9.60 0.10 -6.59
CA ARG A 132 -8.55 0.51 -5.64
C ARG A 132 -7.34 -0.42 -5.72
N CYS A 133 -6.14 0.12 -5.40
CA CYS A 133 -4.91 -0.66 -5.28
C CYS A 133 -4.56 -0.83 -3.79
N LEU A 134 -4.71 -2.03 -3.26
CA LEU A 134 -4.40 -2.34 -1.87
C LEU A 134 -2.97 -2.92 -1.77
N TYR A 135 -2.13 -2.25 -0.99
CA TYR A 135 -0.73 -2.65 -0.85
C TYR A 135 -0.57 -4.01 -0.17
N VAL A 136 0.25 -4.85 -0.76
CA VAL A 136 0.61 -6.18 -0.25
C VAL A 136 2.09 -6.18 0.12
N LYS A 137 2.39 -5.97 1.41
CA LYS A 137 3.75 -6.08 1.91
C LYS A 137 4.24 -7.52 1.77
N GLY A 138 5.39 -7.71 1.12
CA GLY A 138 5.91 -9.04 0.79
C GLY A 138 5.34 -9.64 -0.49
N ASN A 139 4.60 -8.85 -1.28
CA ASN A 139 3.99 -9.21 -2.57
C ASN A 139 2.92 -10.31 -2.47
N VAL A 140 2.09 -10.43 -3.49
CA VAL A 140 1.21 -11.58 -3.69
C VAL A 140 2.10 -12.81 -3.97
N GLN A 141 1.92 -13.87 -3.18
CA GLN A 141 2.78 -15.05 -3.22
C GLN A 141 2.12 -16.20 -3.99
N ASN A 142 2.96 -17.10 -4.52
CA ASN A 142 2.52 -18.43 -4.93
C ASN A 142 3.14 -19.44 -3.97
N VAL A 143 2.30 -20.11 -3.20
CA VAL A 143 2.75 -21.17 -2.29
C VAL A 143 2.08 -22.48 -2.73
N ASN A 144 2.88 -23.43 -3.20
CA ASN A 144 2.40 -24.75 -3.67
C ASN A 144 1.29 -24.66 -4.74
N GLY A 145 1.40 -23.68 -5.67
CA GLY A 145 0.38 -23.49 -6.71
C GLY A 145 -0.83 -22.64 -6.29
N VAL A 146 -0.88 -22.18 -5.03
CA VAL A 146 -1.98 -21.37 -4.50
C VAL A 146 -1.55 -19.89 -4.46
N THR A 147 -2.39 -19.01 -5.00
CA THR A 147 -2.21 -17.56 -4.90
C THR A 147 -2.60 -17.08 -3.50
N MET A 148 -1.64 -16.49 -2.80
CA MET A 148 -1.75 -16.08 -1.40
C MET A 148 -1.58 -14.58 -1.25
N ALA A 149 -2.35 -13.99 -0.34
CA ALA A 149 -2.23 -12.58 0.06
C ALA A 149 -2.40 -12.45 1.59
N PRO A 150 -1.95 -11.34 2.20
CA PRO A 150 -2.17 -11.11 3.62
C PRO A 150 -3.65 -11.16 3.98
N ALA A 151 -4.00 -11.95 4.99
CA ALA A 151 -5.37 -12.06 5.47
C ALA A 151 -5.96 -10.69 5.87
N SER A 152 -5.12 -9.80 6.43
CA SER A 152 -5.52 -8.45 6.80
C SER A 152 -5.88 -7.57 5.60
N VAL A 153 -5.18 -7.73 4.47
CA VAL A 153 -5.50 -6.99 3.23
C VAL A 153 -6.82 -7.49 2.65
N LEU A 154 -7.04 -8.82 2.64
CA LEU A 154 -8.31 -9.39 2.17
C LEU A 154 -9.48 -8.99 3.08
N ALA A 155 -9.30 -9.03 4.41
CA ALA A 155 -10.32 -8.60 5.36
C ALA A 155 -10.67 -7.11 5.19
N SER A 156 -9.68 -6.24 4.88
CA SER A 156 -9.92 -4.81 4.70
C SER A 156 -10.86 -4.47 3.53
N ILE A 157 -10.98 -5.36 2.53
CA ILE A 157 -11.94 -5.22 1.42
C ILE A 157 -13.38 -5.13 1.96
N PHE A 158 -13.65 -5.82 3.07
CA PHE A 158 -14.96 -5.89 3.72
C PHE A 158 -15.03 -5.04 5.00
N GLY A 159 -14.11 -4.09 5.20
CA GLY A 159 -14.03 -3.32 6.45
C GLY A 159 -13.75 -4.18 7.68
N GLY A 160 -13.18 -5.36 7.48
CA GLY A 160 -12.95 -6.38 8.50
C GLY A 160 -11.57 -6.29 9.16
N SER A 161 -11.35 -7.20 10.09
CA SER A 161 -10.09 -7.33 10.85
C SER A 161 -9.69 -8.79 11.02
N VAL A 162 -8.41 -9.01 11.34
CA VAL A 162 -7.84 -10.33 11.59
C VAL A 162 -7.24 -10.35 12.99
N ALA A 163 -7.62 -11.33 13.79
CA ALA A 163 -7.02 -11.65 15.08
C ALA A 163 -6.29 -12.99 14.97
N TRP A 164 -5.02 -13.00 15.40
CA TRP A 164 -4.23 -14.23 15.50
C TRP A 164 -4.01 -14.61 16.96
N ASN A 165 -4.30 -15.87 17.30
CA ASN A 165 -4.01 -16.42 18.62
C ASN A 165 -2.74 -17.28 18.55
N ASN A 166 -1.68 -16.84 19.21
CA ASN A 166 -0.39 -17.52 19.22
C ASN A 166 -0.40 -18.85 19.99
N GLU A 167 -1.30 -19.00 20.98
CA GLU A 167 -1.38 -20.21 21.80
C GLU A 167 -2.07 -21.36 21.07
N THR A 168 -3.13 -21.04 20.34
CA THR A 168 -3.94 -22.04 19.63
C THR A 168 -3.58 -22.17 18.16
N GLY A 169 -2.80 -21.22 17.60
CA GLY A 169 -2.50 -21.18 16.18
C GLY A 169 -3.74 -20.91 15.31
N VAL A 170 -4.72 -20.17 15.84
CA VAL A 170 -5.99 -19.88 15.16
C VAL A 170 -6.00 -18.45 14.64
N ALA A 171 -6.41 -18.30 13.39
CA ALA A 171 -6.75 -17.00 12.80
C ALA A 171 -8.28 -16.82 12.78
N ASN A 172 -8.74 -15.73 13.40
CA ASN A 172 -10.14 -15.33 13.34
C ASN A 172 -10.24 -14.05 12.51
N VAL A 173 -10.98 -14.10 11.41
CA VAL A 173 -11.33 -12.95 10.59
C VAL A 173 -12.76 -12.56 10.89
N THR A 174 -12.96 -11.30 11.24
CA THR A 174 -14.28 -10.69 11.34
C THR A 174 -14.46 -9.75 10.17
N LEU A 175 -15.47 -9.98 9.32
CA LEU A 175 -15.82 -9.07 8.24
C LEU A 175 -16.71 -7.96 8.78
N GLY A 176 -16.59 -6.78 8.21
CA GLY A 176 -17.50 -5.65 8.45
C GLY A 176 -18.74 -5.74 7.56
N ASP A 177 -19.62 -4.73 7.71
CA ASP A 177 -20.92 -4.67 7.04
C ASP A 177 -20.88 -4.04 5.65
N ARG A 178 -19.73 -3.49 5.24
CA ARG A 178 -19.58 -2.73 3.99
C ARG A 178 -18.31 -3.11 3.25
N LEU A 179 -18.43 -3.12 1.93
CA LEU A 179 -17.26 -3.15 1.07
C LEU A 179 -16.50 -1.82 1.14
N LEU A 180 -15.21 -1.88 0.81
CA LEU A 180 -14.43 -0.67 0.59
C LEU A 180 -15.08 0.17 -0.50
N THR A 181 -15.01 1.50 -0.35
CA THR A 181 -15.46 2.46 -1.37
C THR A 181 -14.73 2.17 -2.69
N SER A 182 -15.45 2.21 -3.82
CA SER A 182 -14.86 1.99 -5.14
C SER A 182 -13.77 3.02 -5.45
N GLY A 183 -12.82 2.65 -6.30
CA GLY A 183 -11.76 3.56 -6.73
C GLY A 183 -12.27 4.80 -7.45
N GLU A 184 -13.38 4.67 -8.18
CA GLU A 184 -14.04 5.81 -8.85
C GLU A 184 -14.53 6.87 -7.85
N SER A 185 -15.04 6.43 -6.70
CA SER A 185 -15.52 7.36 -5.65
C SER A 185 -14.44 7.74 -4.64
N PHE A 186 -13.36 6.94 -4.54
CA PHE A 186 -12.30 7.17 -3.55
C PHE A 186 -11.23 8.14 -4.04
N TYR A 187 -10.79 8.00 -5.30
CA TYR A 187 -9.76 8.87 -5.86
C TYR A 187 -10.37 10.12 -6.47
N ASP A 188 -9.83 11.28 -6.11
CA ASP A 188 -10.06 12.48 -6.92
C ASP A 188 -9.43 12.28 -8.31
N ALA A 189 -10.26 12.38 -9.35
CA ALA A 189 -9.87 12.02 -10.71
C ALA A 189 -8.73 12.91 -11.24
N GLN A 190 -8.71 14.20 -10.88
CA GLN A 190 -7.68 15.13 -11.34
C GLN A 190 -6.35 14.87 -10.64
N SER A 191 -6.39 14.64 -9.34
CA SER A 191 -5.20 14.28 -8.56
C SER A 191 -4.60 12.95 -9.00
N LEU A 192 -5.44 11.94 -9.26
CA LEU A 192 -4.98 10.64 -9.76
C LEU A 192 -4.36 10.75 -11.14
N ASP A 193 -4.99 11.46 -12.09
CA ASP A 193 -4.45 11.63 -13.45
C ASP A 193 -3.11 12.38 -13.39
N LEU A 194 -3.04 13.51 -12.69
CA LEU A 194 -1.82 14.30 -12.61
C LEU A 194 -0.68 13.55 -11.91
N LEU A 195 -0.96 12.87 -10.78
CA LEU A 195 0.04 12.08 -10.08
C LEU A 195 0.53 10.90 -10.94
N SER A 196 -0.37 10.26 -11.70
CA SER A 196 -0.01 9.19 -12.64
C SER A 196 0.91 9.70 -13.75
N ARG A 197 0.63 10.86 -14.31
CA ARG A 197 1.42 11.49 -15.38
C ARG A 197 2.80 11.90 -14.91
N ILE A 198 2.89 12.54 -13.74
CA ILE A 198 4.21 12.97 -13.24
C ILE A 198 5.06 11.76 -12.85
N ILE A 199 4.50 10.73 -12.20
CA ILE A 199 5.22 9.48 -11.91
C ILE A 199 5.68 8.81 -13.22
N ASN A 200 4.83 8.79 -14.25
CA ASN A 200 5.19 8.21 -15.55
C ASN A 200 6.31 8.99 -16.24
N ALA A 201 6.28 10.32 -16.18
CA ALA A 201 7.27 11.16 -16.82
C ALA A 201 8.65 11.07 -16.14
N GLU A 202 8.66 11.00 -14.81
CA GLU A 202 9.90 10.96 -14.00
C GLU A 202 10.44 9.52 -13.82
N ALA A 203 9.55 8.53 -13.68
CA ALA A 203 9.90 7.18 -13.25
C ALA A 203 9.22 6.07 -14.07
N GLY A 204 8.72 6.33 -15.26
CA GLY A 204 7.92 5.38 -16.05
C GLY A 204 8.62 4.06 -16.37
N ASN A 205 9.94 4.04 -16.45
CA ASN A 205 10.78 2.85 -16.67
C ASN A 205 11.41 2.29 -15.38
N GLN A 206 11.10 2.88 -14.22
CA GLN A 206 11.63 2.43 -12.93
C GLN A 206 10.82 1.24 -12.38
N PRO A 207 11.38 0.44 -11.44
CA PRO A 207 10.61 -0.55 -10.70
C PRO A 207 9.46 0.11 -9.93
N MET A 208 8.47 -0.67 -9.51
CA MET A 208 7.29 -0.17 -8.79
C MET A 208 7.67 0.65 -7.55
N SER A 209 8.67 0.19 -6.80
CA SER A 209 9.21 0.94 -5.65
C SER A 209 9.76 2.32 -6.04
N GLY A 210 10.44 2.45 -7.17
CA GLY A 210 10.93 3.73 -7.67
C GLY A 210 9.80 4.68 -8.07
N LYS A 211 8.73 4.13 -8.67
CA LYS A 211 7.51 4.90 -9.00
C LYS A 211 6.80 5.40 -7.74
N ILE A 212 6.59 4.52 -6.75
CA ILE A 212 5.99 4.89 -5.45
C ILE A 212 6.87 5.93 -4.75
N ALA A 213 8.19 5.77 -4.77
CA ALA A 213 9.12 6.72 -4.15
C ALA A 213 8.99 8.14 -4.75
N VAL A 214 8.86 8.26 -6.07
CA VAL A 214 8.59 9.57 -6.72
C VAL A 214 7.23 10.11 -6.28
N GLY A 215 6.19 9.28 -6.22
CA GLY A 215 4.88 9.66 -5.68
C GLY A 215 4.98 10.15 -4.23
N ASN A 216 5.75 9.44 -3.38
CA ASN A 216 5.97 9.84 -1.99
C ASN A 216 6.64 11.21 -1.87
N VAL A 217 7.63 11.53 -2.71
CA VAL A 217 8.23 12.88 -2.71
C VAL A 217 7.19 13.95 -2.97
N ILE A 218 6.27 13.73 -3.92
CA ILE A 218 5.21 14.69 -4.24
C ILE A 218 4.28 14.85 -3.04
N MET A 219 3.80 13.74 -2.45
CA MET A 219 2.89 13.79 -1.29
C MET A 219 3.59 14.34 -0.04
N ASN A 220 4.87 14.03 0.20
CA ASN A 220 5.65 14.61 1.28
C ASN A 220 5.78 16.13 1.13
N ARG A 221 5.93 16.63 -0.10
CA ARG A 221 5.92 18.07 -0.37
C ARG A 221 4.57 18.69 -0.09
N VAL A 222 3.47 18.10 -0.57
CA VAL A 222 2.09 18.54 -0.28
C VAL A 222 1.84 18.66 1.23
N ASN A 223 2.37 17.73 2.02
CA ASN A 223 2.22 17.69 3.48
C ASN A 223 3.26 18.54 4.23
N SER A 224 4.19 19.17 3.54
CA SER A 224 5.26 19.98 4.14
C SER A 224 4.95 21.49 4.05
N SER A 225 5.04 22.21 5.15
CA SER A 225 4.89 23.67 5.17
C SER A 225 5.92 24.42 4.30
N ARG A 226 6.95 23.74 3.78
CA ARG A 226 7.97 24.31 2.89
C ARG A 226 7.55 24.37 1.41
N PHE A 227 6.42 23.72 1.07
CA PHE A 227 5.93 23.57 -0.31
C PHE A 227 4.45 23.93 -0.38
N PRO A 228 3.90 24.12 -1.60
CA PRO A 228 2.46 24.23 -1.79
C PRO A 228 1.72 22.98 -1.27
N ASN A 229 0.45 23.14 -0.91
CA ASN A 229 -0.35 22.10 -0.26
C ASN A 229 -1.25 21.29 -1.20
N THR A 230 -1.08 21.43 -2.52
CA THR A 230 -1.80 20.64 -3.52
C THR A 230 -0.83 19.94 -4.47
N ILE A 231 -1.24 18.77 -5.01
CA ILE A 231 -0.45 18.04 -6.02
C ILE A 231 -0.19 18.94 -7.23
N TYR A 232 -1.22 19.67 -7.68
CA TYR A 232 -1.11 20.55 -8.83
C TYR A 232 -0.03 21.62 -8.63
N GLU A 233 -0.09 22.35 -7.54
CA GLU A 233 0.87 23.43 -7.27
C GLU A 233 2.29 22.91 -7.05
N VAL A 234 2.46 21.75 -6.39
CA VAL A 234 3.76 21.09 -6.23
C VAL A 234 4.34 20.71 -7.59
N VAL A 235 3.54 20.12 -8.47
CA VAL A 235 3.99 19.65 -9.80
C VAL A 235 4.31 20.83 -10.73
N TYR A 236 3.46 21.86 -10.74
CA TYR A 236 3.62 23.02 -11.63
C TYR A 236 4.42 24.17 -11.03
N ALA A 237 4.95 24.01 -9.81
CA ALA A 237 5.86 25.01 -9.22
C ALA A 237 7.06 25.26 -10.14
N LYS A 238 7.43 26.55 -10.29
CA LYS A 238 8.50 26.96 -11.20
C LYS A 238 9.81 26.22 -10.91
N ASN A 239 10.39 25.63 -11.94
CA ASN A 239 11.70 24.94 -11.91
C ASN A 239 11.74 23.67 -11.02
N GLN A 240 10.57 23.06 -10.68
CA GLN A 240 10.57 21.85 -9.86
C GLN A 240 10.70 20.59 -10.72
N PHE A 241 9.95 20.48 -11.81
CA PHE A 241 9.95 19.30 -12.67
C PHE A 241 10.20 19.69 -14.13
N SER A 242 11.32 19.26 -14.69
CA SER A 242 11.70 19.56 -16.08
C SER A 242 10.72 18.94 -17.09
N VAL A 243 10.08 17.84 -16.74
CA VAL A 243 9.08 17.13 -17.56
C VAL A 243 7.82 17.96 -17.83
N VAL A 244 7.52 18.96 -17.00
CA VAL A 244 6.45 19.94 -17.24
C VAL A 244 6.82 20.84 -18.40
N ASN A 245 8.01 21.42 -18.38
CA ASN A 245 8.49 22.35 -19.42
C ASN A 245 8.73 21.66 -20.77
N SER A 246 9.19 20.39 -20.74
CA SER A 246 9.41 19.61 -21.97
C SER A 246 8.13 19.02 -22.56
N GLY A 247 6.99 19.10 -21.85
CA GLY A 247 5.73 18.49 -22.26
C GLY A 247 5.67 16.97 -22.06
N ALA A 248 6.70 16.34 -21.47
CA ALA A 248 6.72 14.90 -21.22
C ALA A 248 5.60 14.45 -20.27
N ILE A 249 5.15 15.33 -19.39
CA ILE A 249 4.01 15.10 -18.49
C ILE A 249 2.68 14.84 -19.23
N ASN A 250 2.56 15.27 -20.47
CA ASN A 250 1.33 15.10 -21.27
C ASN A 250 1.21 13.70 -21.91
N ARG A 251 2.23 12.85 -21.77
CA ARG A 251 2.14 11.47 -22.26
C ARG A 251 1.18 10.66 -21.43
N THR A 252 0.46 9.75 -22.09
CA THR A 252 -0.42 8.79 -21.39
C THR A 252 0.41 7.93 -20.42
N PRO A 253 0.05 7.88 -19.14
CA PRO A 253 0.76 7.05 -18.17
C PRO A 253 0.53 5.57 -18.46
N ASN A 254 1.56 4.76 -18.24
CA ASN A 254 1.43 3.31 -18.29
C ASN A 254 0.69 2.76 -17.06
N ALA A 255 0.16 1.53 -17.15
CA ALA A 255 -0.64 0.92 -16.10
C ALA A 255 0.09 0.86 -14.74
N SER A 256 1.40 0.58 -14.75
CA SER A 256 2.18 0.51 -13.51
C SER A 256 2.41 1.89 -12.86
N SER A 257 2.45 2.96 -13.64
CA SER A 257 2.51 4.34 -13.11
C SER A 257 1.17 4.76 -12.51
N VAL A 258 0.04 4.34 -13.10
CA VAL A 258 -1.30 4.54 -12.53
C VAL A 258 -1.45 3.76 -11.23
N ALA A 259 -1.00 2.49 -11.19
CA ALA A 259 -1.02 1.69 -9.96
C ALA A 259 -0.17 2.32 -8.85
N ALA A 260 1.03 2.83 -9.18
CA ALA A 260 1.88 3.52 -8.22
C ALA A 260 1.24 4.81 -7.68
N ALA A 261 0.55 5.58 -8.53
CA ALA A 261 -0.20 6.76 -8.10
C ALA A 261 -1.35 6.38 -7.16
N LYS A 262 -2.12 5.33 -7.48
CA LYS A 262 -3.17 4.80 -6.60
C LYS A 262 -2.59 4.37 -5.25
N LEU A 263 -1.51 3.57 -5.23
CA LEU A 263 -0.84 3.15 -4.00
C LEU A 263 -0.37 4.36 -3.17
N THR A 264 0.17 5.38 -3.81
CA THR A 264 0.57 6.61 -3.14
C THR A 264 -0.62 7.34 -2.51
N LEU A 265 -1.76 7.42 -3.22
CA LEU A 265 -3.01 8.02 -2.71
C LEU A 265 -3.68 7.15 -1.64
N GLU A 266 -3.44 5.84 -1.60
CA GLU A 266 -3.81 4.94 -0.51
C GLU A 266 -2.95 5.14 0.75
N GLY A 267 -1.98 6.05 0.71
CA GLY A 267 -1.08 6.33 1.83
C GLY A 267 0.15 5.43 1.92
N VAL A 268 0.45 4.66 0.87
CA VAL A 268 1.67 3.85 0.85
C VAL A 268 2.88 4.76 0.84
N SER A 269 3.66 4.71 1.92
CA SER A 269 4.87 5.51 2.10
C SER A 269 6.07 4.61 2.35
N ILE A 270 6.97 4.55 1.38
CA ILE A 270 8.25 3.83 1.49
C ILE A 270 9.41 4.78 1.79
N LEU A 271 9.24 6.08 1.54
CA LEU A 271 10.20 7.13 1.82
C LEU A 271 9.52 8.33 2.52
N PRO A 272 9.21 8.21 3.83
CA PRO A 272 8.37 9.20 4.54
C PRO A 272 9.02 10.58 4.71
N THR A 273 10.34 10.69 4.57
CA THR A 273 11.08 11.94 4.77
C THR A 273 11.62 12.57 3.49
N ALA A 274 11.59 11.85 2.37
CA ALA A 274 12.19 12.31 1.13
C ALA A 274 11.40 13.46 0.51
N LEU A 275 12.09 14.57 0.23
CA LEU A 275 11.52 15.78 -0.40
C LEU A 275 12.17 16.10 -1.74
N TYR A 276 13.30 15.46 -2.04
CA TYR A 276 14.06 15.68 -3.26
C TYR A 276 14.51 14.34 -3.84
N PHE A 277 14.64 14.29 -5.15
CA PHE A 277 15.30 13.18 -5.83
C PHE A 277 16.03 13.66 -7.08
N ASN A 278 17.01 12.88 -7.52
CA ASN A 278 17.74 13.07 -8.76
C ASN A 278 18.22 11.72 -9.30
N GLN A 279 18.72 11.73 -10.53
CA GLN A 279 19.39 10.55 -11.07
C GLN A 279 20.48 10.08 -10.11
N ALA A 280 20.54 8.78 -9.87
CA ALA A 280 21.51 8.16 -8.98
C ALA A 280 22.95 8.46 -9.47
N GLY A 281 23.83 8.75 -8.52
CA GLY A 281 25.23 9.09 -8.80
C GLY A 281 25.45 10.52 -9.29
N LEU A 282 24.41 11.34 -9.52
CA LEU A 282 24.57 12.72 -9.96
C LEU A 282 24.98 13.62 -8.78
N ASN A 283 26.09 14.32 -8.93
CA ASN A 283 26.51 15.36 -7.97
C ASN A 283 25.66 16.64 -8.15
N CYS A 284 24.41 16.57 -7.68
CA CYS A 284 23.44 17.66 -7.78
C CYS A 284 23.38 18.53 -6.50
N TRP A 285 22.54 19.59 -6.55
CA TRP A 285 22.35 20.45 -5.38
C TRP A 285 21.83 19.68 -4.17
N ALA A 286 20.86 18.79 -4.35
CA ALA A 286 20.30 17.98 -3.26
C ALA A 286 21.36 17.06 -2.64
N ALA A 287 22.20 16.41 -3.45
CA ALA A 287 23.29 15.56 -2.97
C ALA A 287 24.31 16.30 -2.09
N ARG A 288 24.46 17.62 -2.29
CA ARG A 288 25.40 18.44 -1.51
C ARG A 288 24.79 19.16 -0.30
N ASN A 289 23.47 19.30 -0.26
CA ASN A 289 22.80 20.20 0.69
C ASN A 289 21.65 19.53 1.47
N ARG A 290 21.40 18.23 1.25
CA ARG A 290 20.31 17.49 1.89
C ARG A 290 20.80 16.14 2.37
N ASP A 291 20.16 15.63 3.41
CA ASP A 291 20.46 14.32 3.96
C ASP A 291 20.03 13.23 2.97
N TYR A 292 20.95 12.34 2.67
CA TYR A 292 20.66 11.18 1.83
C TYR A 292 19.69 10.22 2.56
N VAL A 293 18.66 9.78 1.84
CA VAL A 293 17.65 8.84 2.38
C VAL A 293 17.84 7.44 1.80
N ALA A 294 17.82 7.32 0.47
CA ALA A 294 17.93 6.03 -0.21
C ALA A 294 18.26 6.19 -1.68
N THR A 295 18.72 5.11 -2.32
CA THR A 295 18.73 4.97 -3.77
C THR A 295 17.78 3.83 -4.15
N ILE A 296 16.80 4.11 -5.02
CA ILE A 296 15.83 3.13 -5.53
C ILE A 296 15.81 3.22 -7.05
N GLY A 297 16.13 2.10 -7.71
CA GLY A 297 16.28 2.09 -9.16
C GLY A 297 17.32 3.10 -9.62
N GLY A 298 16.98 3.92 -10.59
CA GLY A 298 17.84 4.97 -11.14
C GLY A 298 17.82 6.30 -10.39
N HIS A 299 17.20 6.40 -9.20
CA HIS A 299 17.07 7.64 -8.44
C HIS A 299 17.67 7.57 -7.05
N SER A 300 18.36 8.64 -6.63
CA SER A 300 18.74 8.90 -5.24
C SER A 300 17.80 9.94 -4.64
N PHE A 301 17.35 9.68 -3.41
CA PHE A 301 16.35 10.45 -2.67
C PHE A 301 16.98 11.14 -1.45
N TYR A 302 16.47 12.34 -1.12
CA TYR A 302 17.03 13.19 -0.06
C TYR A 302 15.90 13.88 0.73
N ALA A 303 16.13 14.16 2.05
CA ALA A 303 15.20 14.85 2.95
C ALA A 303 15.27 16.37 2.92
#